data_4d100d2526c6c99679064a814c931370
#
_entry.id   4d100d2526c6c99679064a814c931370
#
_cell.length_a   1.000
_cell.length_b   1.000
_cell.length_c   1.000
_cell.angle_alpha   90.00
_cell.angle_beta   90.00
_cell.angle_gamma   90.00
#
_symmetry.space_group_name_H-M   'P 1'
#
loop_
_entity.id
_entity.type
_entity.pdbx_description
1 polymer ?
#
loop_
_entity_poly.entity_id
_entity_poly.type
_entity_poly.pdbx_seq_one_letter_code
_entity_poly.pdbx_strand_id
1 'polypeptide(L)'
;MSKYGLASTRPVSYEEETLAGTLDRRTARGGTKGVTMDQEITIKVDGTEYRLAVDTRTTLLDALRERLGITSPKKGCDHGQCGACTVLLDGRRANSCLALAVAHDGAEIVTAEGLAGDGYLHQMQQAFVEHDAFQCGYCTPGQIV
;
A
#
# COMPACT_ATOMS: atom_id res chain seq x y z
N MET A 1 -22.27 7.26 -30.89
CA MET A 1 -22.33 8.68 -30.46
C MET A 1 -21.72 8.75 -29.07
N SER A 2 -20.47 9.14 -29.04
CA SER A 2 -19.65 9.19 -27.81
C SER A 2 -20.11 10.35 -26.91
N LYS A 3 -20.49 10.03 -25.64
CA LYS A 3 -20.99 11.04 -24.70
C LYS A 3 -20.00 11.32 -23.53
N TYR A 4 -18.76 10.90 -23.64
CA TYR A 4 -17.77 11.24 -22.61
C TYR A 4 -16.64 12.06 -23.22
N GLY A 5 -16.80 13.39 -23.11
CA GLY A 5 -15.75 14.33 -23.40
C GLY A 5 -14.60 14.11 -22.40
N LEU A 6 -13.43 13.80 -22.90
CA LEU A 6 -12.18 13.74 -22.14
C LEU A 6 -11.88 15.13 -21.57
N ALA A 7 -12.15 15.33 -20.30
CA ALA A 7 -11.63 16.47 -19.57
C ALA A 7 -10.12 16.26 -19.40
N SER A 8 -9.35 17.13 -20.05
CA SER A 8 -7.90 17.24 -19.90
C SER A 8 -7.55 17.48 -18.42
N THR A 9 -7.12 16.44 -17.72
CA THR A 9 -6.53 16.59 -16.38
C THR A 9 -5.09 17.07 -16.54
N ARG A 10 -4.84 18.31 -16.10
CA ARG A 10 -3.48 18.83 -15.96
C ARG A 10 -2.72 17.95 -14.95
N PRO A 11 -1.43 17.65 -15.19
CA PRO A 11 -0.63 16.96 -14.20
C PRO A 11 -0.51 17.84 -12.94
N VAL A 12 -0.82 17.25 -11.79
CA VAL A 12 -0.55 17.87 -10.49
C VAL A 12 0.96 17.79 -10.30
N SER A 13 1.66 18.92 -10.35
CA SER A 13 3.06 19.01 -10.01
C SER A 13 3.20 18.86 -8.48
N TYR A 14 3.68 17.72 -8.03
CA TYR A 14 4.18 17.57 -6.67
C TYR A 14 5.56 18.22 -6.62
N GLU A 15 5.66 19.36 -5.94
CA GLU A 15 6.93 19.93 -5.54
C GLU A 15 7.51 19.01 -4.44
N GLU A 16 8.69 18.45 -4.73
CA GLU A 16 9.50 17.73 -3.75
C GLU A 16 10.00 18.71 -2.69
N GLU A 17 9.24 18.93 -1.63
CA GLU A 17 9.77 19.53 -0.42
C GLU A 17 10.61 18.47 0.32
N THR A 18 11.91 18.57 0.13
CA THR A 18 12.94 17.91 0.95
C THR A 18 12.82 18.41 2.38
N LEU A 19 12.01 17.74 3.20
CA LEU A 19 12.01 17.93 4.65
C LEU A 19 13.21 17.20 5.27
N ALA A 20 14.38 17.85 5.18
CA ALA A 20 15.47 17.64 6.11
C ALA A 20 15.07 18.22 7.47
N GLY A 21 14.21 17.52 8.21
CA GLY A 21 13.76 17.86 9.55
C GLY A 21 14.70 17.28 10.58
N THR A 22 15.57 18.12 11.12
CA THR A 22 16.42 17.91 12.29
C THR A 22 15.60 17.32 13.44
N LEU A 23 15.94 16.10 13.86
CA LEU A 23 15.36 15.45 15.04
C LEU A 23 15.76 16.23 16.30
N ASP A 24 14.85 17.03 16.84
CA ASP A 24 15.02 17.67 18.16
C ASP A 24 14.92 16.60 19.28
N ARG A 25 16.08 16.34 19.88
CA ARG A 25 16.25 15.42 21.01
C ARG A 25 15.82 16.06 22.34
N ARG A 26 14.59 16.49 22.49
CA ARG A 26 14.11 16.99 23.79
C ARG A 26 12.64 16.65 23.99
N THR A 27 12.39 15.50 24.61
CA THR A 27 11.45 15.26 25.72
C THR A 27 11.32 13.77 25.99
N ALA A 28 12.35 13.19 26.59
CA ALA A 28 12.21 11.90 27.27
C ALA A 28 11.51 12.16 28.60
N ARG A 29 10.18 12.11 28.64
CA ARG A 29 9.45 11.91 29.90
C ARG A 29 9.36 10.41 30.15
N GLY A 30 9.85 9.96 31.31
CA GLY A 30 9.92 8.57 31.73
C GLY A 30 8.56 7.89 31.75
N GLY A 31 8.29 7.11 30.70
CA GLY A 31 7.32 6.05 30.67
C GLY A 31 8.10 4.74 30.64
N THR A 32 7.62 3.72 31.33
CA THR A 32 8.14 2.35 31.31
C THR A 32 8.59 2.00 29.89
N LYS A 33 9.89 1.76 29.69
CA LYS A 33 10.44 1.28 28.42
C LYS A 33 9.84 -0.12 28.18
N GLY A 34 8.69 -0.17 27.52
CA GLY A 34 8.27 -1.38 26.86
C GLY A 34 9.41 -1.75 25.91
N VAL A 35 9.81 -3.01 25.90
CA VAL A 35 10.76 -3.52 24.91
C VAL A 35 10.12 -3.33 23.55
N THR A 36 10.44 -2.22 22.86
CA THR A 36 10.06 -2.01 21.49
C THR A 36 10.91 -2.98 20.67
N MET A 37 10.27 -4.00 20.13
CA MET A 37 10.93 -4.95 19.23
C MET A 37 10.86 -4.41 17.80
N ASP A 38 11.28 -3.14 17.63
CA ASP A 38 11.33 -2.52 16.32
C ASP A 38 12.48 -3.13 15.52
N GLN A 39 12.17 -3.62 14.35
CA GLN A 39 13.13 -4.14 13.39
C GLN A 39 13.09 -3.30 12.11
N GLU A 40 14.27 -2.97 11.59
CA GLU A 40 14.39 -2.34 10.29
C GLU A 40 14.21 -3.41 9.20
N ILE A 41 13.35 -3.11 8.24
CA ILE A 41 13.12 -3.93 7.05
C ILE A 41 13.21 -3.04 5.81
N THR A 42 13.55 -3.65 4.69
CA THR A 42 13.52 -3.04 3.36
C THR A 42 12.54 -3.82 2.50
N ILE A 43 11.54 -3.16 1.95
CA ILE A 43 10.57 -3.77 1.02
C ILE A 43 10.48 -2.93 -0.25
N LYS A 44 10.20 -3.57 -1.37
CA LYS A 44 9.96 -2.89 -2.64
C LYS A 44 8.46 -2.93 -2.93
N VAL A 45 7.81 -1.76 -3.00
CA VAL A 45 6.37 -1.66 -3.25
C VAL A 45 6.15 -0.87 -4.54
N ASP A 46 5.44 -1.48 -5.49
CA ASP A 46 5.11 -0.89 -6.79
C ASP A 46 6.35 -0.28 -7.49
N GLY A 47 7.47 -1.01 -7.42
CA GLY A 47 8.73 -0.60 -8.03
C GLY A 47 9.60 0.33 -7.17
N THR A 48 9.08 0.89 -6.07
CA THR A 48 9.81 1.80 -5.18
C THR A 48 10.31 1.08 -3.92
N GLU A 49 11.58 1.29 -3.56
CA GLU A 49 12.18 0.73 -2.35
C GLU A 49 11.87 1.61 -1.13
N TYR A 50 11.45 0.97 -0.04
CA TYR A 50 11.15 1.61 1.24
C TYR A 50 11.90 0.94 2.38
N ARG A 51 12.47 1.75 3.28
CA ARG A 51 13.07 1.30 4.54
C ARG A 51 12.16 1.72 5.69
N LEU A 52 11.78 0.75 6.52
CA LEU A 52 10.82 0.93 7.60
C LEU A 52 11.36 0.35 8.90
N ALA A 53 11.15 1.08 10.01
CA ALA A 53 11.25 0.50 11.34
C ALA A 53 9.84 0.08 11.78
N VAL A 54 9.63 -1.21 12.00
CA VAL A 54 8.33 -1.78 12.36
C VAL A 54 8.43 -2.69 13.59
N ASP A 55 7.41 -2.68 14.44
CA ASP A 55 7.25 -3.69 15.47
C ASP A 55 7.10 -5.07 14.82
N THR A 56 7.71 -6.10 15.40
CA THR A 56 7.69 -7.47 14.87
C THR A 56 6.29 -8.07 14.69
N ARG A 57 5.27 -7.46 15.31
CA ARG A 57 3.85 -7.84 15.20
C ARG A 57 3.11 -7.09 14.10
N THR A 58 3.76 -6.13 13.44
CA THR A 58 3.13 -5.31 12.40
C THR A 58 2.80 -6.19 11.20
N THR A 59 1.53 -6.18 10.77
CA THR A 59 1.12 -6.85 9.54
C THR A 59 1.65 -6.09 8.31
N LEU A 60 1.82 -6.79 7.20
CA LEU A 60 2.19 -6.15 5.94
C LEU A 60 1.13 -5.11 5.51
N LEU A 61 -0.15 -5.41 5.76
CA LEU A 61 -1.25 -4.48 5.51
C LEU A 61 -1.08 -3.17 6.29
N ASP A 62 -0.78 -3.25 7.59
CA ASP A 62 -0.58 -2.06 8.42
C ASP A 62 0.69 -1.31 8.04
N ALA A 63 1.77 -2.00 7.68
CA ALA A 63 2.97 -1.37 7.16
C ALA A 63 2.69 -0.56 5.89
N LEU A 64 1.99 -1.14 4.91
CA LEU A 64 1.60 -0.46 3.67
C LEU A 64 0.72 0.77 3.95
N ARG A 65 -0.32 0.61 4.75
CA ARG A 65 -1.33 1.65 4.95
C ARG A 65 -0.88 2.76 5.91
N GLU A 66 -0.36 2.37 7.08
CA GLU A 66 -0.12 3.31 8.19
C GLU A 66 1.30 3.90 8.17
N ARG A 67 2.26 3.22 7.52
CA ARG A 67 3.64 3.71 7.44
C ARG A 67 3.98 4.31 6.08
N LEU A 68 3.47 3.71 5.00
CA LEU A 68 3.77 4.17 3.63
C LEU A 68 2.64 4.98 3.00
N GLY A 69 1.44 5.00 3.59
CA GLY A 69 0.29 5.70 3.02
C GLY A 69 -0.29 5.03 1.76
N ILE A 70 0.11 3.79 1.47
CA ILE A 70 -0.41 3.02 0.34
C ILE A 70 -1.75 2.42 0.74
N THR A 71 -2.84 2.97 0.27
CA THR A 71 -4.18 2.71 0.79
C THR A 71 -5.05 1.83 -0.10
N SER A 72 -4.58 1.40 -1.27
CA SER A 72 -5.31 0.48 -2.14
C SER A 72 -5.61 -0.87 -1.45
N PRO A 73 -4.68 -1.55 -0.75
CA PRO A 73 -5.05 -2.70 0.04
C PRO A 73 -5.92 -2.28 1.23
N LYS A 74 -7.07 -2.93 1.41
CA LYS A 74 -8.08 -2.51 2.42
C LYS A 74 -8.15 -3.46 3.60
N LYS A 75 -8.31 -2.90 4.81
CA LYS A 75 -8.57 -3.67 6.02
C LYS A 75 -10.08 -3.91 6.15
N GLY A 76 -10.57 -5.04 5.62
CA GLY A 76 -11.95 -5.46 5.76
C GLY A 76 -12.15 -6.34 6.98
N CYS A 77 -11.85 -7.63 6.88
CA CYS A 77 -12.08 -8.60 7.96
C CYS A 77 -10.89 -8.77 8.91
N ASP A 78 -9.68 -8.43 8.49
CA ASP A 78 -8.42 -8.57 9.25
C ASP A 78 -8.09 -10.01 9.72
N HIS A 79 -8.67 -11.01 9.07
CA HIS A 79 -8.44 -12.44 9.36
C HIS A 79 -8.48 -13.34 8.10
N GLY A 80 -8.17 -12.76 6.93
CA GLY A 80 -7.94 -13.52 5.69
C GLY A 80 -9.18 -14.01 4.94
N GLN A 81 -10.39 -13.55 5.29
CA GLN A 81 -11.65 -14.06 4.70
C GLN A 81 -12.11 -13.24 3.48
N CYS A 82 -12.03 -11.90 3.55
CA CYS A 82 -12.70 -11.04 2.56
C CYS A 82 -11.87 -10.77 1.29
N GLY A 83 -10.55 -10.96 1.32
CA GLY A 83 -9.65 -10.70 0.20
C GLY A 83 -9.42 -9.22 -0.15
N ALA A 84 -10.03 -8.26 0.55
CA ALA A 84 -9.87 -6.83 0.26
C ALA A 84 -8.44 -6.30 0.46
N CYS A 85 -7.60 -7.04 1.19
CA CYS A 85 -6.19 -6.75 1.45
C CYS A 85 -5.22 -7.51 0.53
N THR A 86 -5.71 -8.15 -0.54
CA THR A 86 -4.87 -8.93 -1.46
C THR A 86 -3.83 -8.04 -2.13
N VAL A 87 -2.59 -8.52 -2.15
CA VAL A 87 -1.45 -7.96 -2.88
C VAL A 87 -0.71 -9.09 -3.60
N LEU A 88 0.13 -8.79 -4.59
CA LEU A 88 1.12 -9.74 -5.05
C LEU A 88 2.37 -9.60 -4.18
N LEU A 89 2.76 -10.68 -3.55
CA LEU A 89 3.97 -10.81 -2.76
C LEU A 89 4.91 -11.77 -3.50
N ASP A 90 6.01 -11.25 -4.01
CA ASP A 90 6.93 -11.99 -4.89
C ASP A 90 6.21 -12.68 -6.06
N GLY A 91 5.28 -11.95 -6.68
CA GLY A 91 4.47 -12.42 -7.81
C GLY A 91 3.33 -13.38 -7.45
N ARG A 92 3.07 -13.65 -6.16
CA ARG A 92 1.99 -14.54 -5.71
C ARG A 92 0.96 -13.76 -4.90
N ARG A 93 -0.32 -14.07 -5.10
CA ARG A 93 -1.40 -13.46 -4.30
C ARG A 93 -1.28 -13.84 -2.83
N ALA A 94 -1.32 -12.85 -1.97
CA ALA A 94 -1.27 -13.00 -0.52
C ALA A 94 -2.25 -12.04 0.16
N ASN A 95 -2.83 -12.49 1.27
CA ASN A 95 -3.62 -11.62 2.15
C ASN A 95 -2.68 -10.87 3.09
N SER A 96 -2.40 -9.60 2.80
CA SER A 96 -1.44 -8.81 3.56
C SER A 96 -1.81 -8.61 5.05
N CYS A 97 -3.07 -8.81 5.43
CA CYS A 97 -3.49 -8.81 6.84
C CYS A 97 -2.97 -10.02 7.64
N LEU A 98 -2.57 -11.11 6.98
CA LEU A 98 -2.02 -12.31 7.63
C LEU A 98 -0.51 -12.44 7.49
N ALA A 99 0.12 -11.58 6.70
CA ALA A 99 1.56 -11.55 6.51
C ALA A 99 2.20 -10.59 7.51
N LEU A 100 3.21 -11.01 8.26
CA LEU A 100 3.99 -10.12 9.12
C LEU A 100 5.03 -9.38 8.28
N ALA A 101 5.13 -8.05 8.43
CA ALA A 101 6.04 -7.23 7.65
C ALA A 101 7.50 -7.69 7.79
N VAL A 102 7.93 -8.03 9.01
CA VAL A 102 9.30 -8.51 9.31
C VAL A 102 9.66 -9.83 8.65
N ALA A 103 8.67 -10.67 8.32
CA ALA A 103 8.91 -11.94 7.63
C ALA A 103 9.15 -11.77 6.12
N HIS A 104 8.96 -10.55 5.61
CA HIS A 104 9.04 -10.22 4.19
C HIS A 104 10.07 -9.12 3.91
N ASP A 105 11.14 -9.08 4.72
CA ASP A 105 12.29 -8.23 4.43
C ASP A 105 12.91 -8.61 3.09
N GLY A 106 13.16 -7.62 2.23
CA GLY A 106 13.65 -7.81 0.86
C GLY A 106 12.59 -8.20 -0.18
N ALA A 107 11.32 -8.40 0.22
CA ALA A 107 10.27 -8.85 -0.71
C ALA A 107 9.80 -7.75 -1.67
N GLU A 108 9.31 -8.16 -2.83
CA GLU A 108 8.63 -7.31 -3.80
C GLU A 108 7.11 -7.42 -3.64
N ILE A 109 6.47 -6.28 -3.46
CA ILE A 109 5.02 -6.17 -3.27
C ILE A 109 4.45 -5.36 -4.43
N VAL A 110 3.40 -5.90 -5.08
CA VAL A 110 2.63 -5.16 -6.08
C VAL A 110 1.20 -5.01 -5.58
N THR A 111 0.73 -3.77 -5.55
CA THR A 111 -0.65 -3.43 -5.19
C THR A 111 -1.48 -3.16 -6.44
N ALA A 112 -2.77 -2.90 -6.27
CA ALA A 112 -3.62 -2.52 -7.40
C ALA A 112 -3.14 -1.21 -8.08
N GLU A 113 -2.46 -0.34 -7.35
CA GLU A 113 -1.88 0.90 -7.90
C GLU A 113 -0.69 0.58 -8.81
N GLY A 114 0.15 -0.40 -8.43
CA GLY A 114 1.32 -0.82 -9.20
C GLY A 114 1.02 -1.70 -10.41
N LEU A 115 -0.22 -2.14 -10.60
CA LEU A 115 -0.61 -2.87 -11.82
C LEU A 115 -0.72 -1.95 -13.04
N ALA A 116 -1.00 -0.67 -12.84
CA ALA A 116 -0.99 0.32 -13.90
C ALA A 116 0.44 0.64 -14.32
N GLY A 117 0.71 0.72 -15.62
CA GLY A 117 2.03 1.04 -16.16
C GLY A 117 1.94 2.09 -17.27
N ASP A 118 2.97 2.92 -17.40
CA ASP A 118 3.13 3.89 -18.50
C ASP A 118 1.92 4.82 -18.74
N GLY A 119 1.16 5.11 -17.66
CA GLY A 119 -0.04 5.95 -17.74
C GLY A 119 -1.29 5.22 -18.25
N TYR A 120 -1.23 3.91 -18.43
CA TYR A 120 -2.37 3.09 -18.86
C TYR A 120 -2.87 2.21 -17.72
N LEU A 121 -4.19 2.04 -17.66
CA LEU A 121 -4.82 1.09 -16.76
C LEU A 121 -4.47 -0.35 -17.16
N HIS A 122 -4.24 -1.21 -16.17
CA HIS A 122 -4.16 -2.65 -16.40
C HIS A 122 -5.50 -3.18 -16.95
N GLN A 123 -5.47 -4.23 -17.76
CA GLN A 123 -6.68 -4.79 -18.40
C GLN A 123 -7.81 -5.08 -17.40
N MET A 124 -7.48 -5.58 -16.21
CA MET A 124 -8.48 -5.81 -15.16
C MET A 124 -9.08 -4.52 -14.61
N GLN A 125 -8.28 -3.48 -14.42
CA GLN A 125 -8.78 -2.16 -14.00
C GLN A 125 -9.72 -1.58 -15.05
N GLN A 126 -9.34 -1.69 -16.31
CA GLN A 126 -10.17 -1.24 -17.45
C GLN A 126 -11.49 -2.01 -17.51
N ALA A 127 -11.45 -3.35 -17.38
CA ALA A 127 -12.65 -4.19 -17.39
C ALA A 127 -13.61 -3.83 -16.25
N PHE A 128 -13.09 -3.56 -15.03
CA PHE A 128 -13.91 -3.11 -13.91
C PHE A 128 -14.62 -1.79 -14.18
N VAL A 129 -13.97 -0.86 -14.88
CA VAL A 129 -14.56 0.43 -15.27
C VAL A 129 -15.59 0.24 -16.39
N GLU A 130 -15.26 -0.53 -17.43
CA GLU A 130 -16.12 -0.73 -18.60
C GLU A 130 -17.41 -1.48 -18.25
N HIS A 131 -17.35 -2.41 -17.31
CA HIS A 131 -18.47 -3.23 -16.88
C HIS A 131 -19.15 -2.76 -15.60
N ASP A 132 -18.75 -1.60 -15.05
CA ASP A 132 -19.28 -1.07 -13.79
C ASP A 132 -19.26 -2.12 -12.66
N ALA A 133 -18.15 -2.88 -12.57
CA ALA A 133 -18.04 -4.10 -11.78
C ALA A 133 -17.76 -3.84 -10.29
N PHE A 134 -18.19 -2.71 -9.75
CA PHE A 134 -18.03 -2.35 -8.35
C PHE A 134 -19.22 -1.51 -7.84
N GLN A 135 -19.49 -1.61 -6.56
CA GLN A 135 -20.47 -0.75 -5.87
C GLN A 135 -19.71 0.33 -5.09
N CYS A 136 -19.44 0.10 -3.80
CA CYS A 136 -18.70 1.07 -2.98
C CYS A 136 -17.18 1.11 -3.27
N GLY A 137 -16.65 0.17 -4.03
CA GLY A 137 -15.23 0.11 -4.42
C GLY A 137 -14.28 -0.40 -3.34
N TYR A 138 -14.75 -0.72 -2.14
CA TYR A 138 -13.87 -1.08 -1.02
C TYR A 138 -13.08 -2.38 -1.27
N CYS A 139 -13.71 -3.42 -1.80
CA CYS A 139 -13.05 -4.69 -2.13
C CYS A 139 -12.36 -4.66 -3.50
N THR A 140 -12.64 -3.67 -4.34
CA THR A 140 -12.20 -3.62 -5.73
C THR A 140 -10.68 -3.75 -5.91
N PRO A 141 -9.81 -3.05 -5.17
CA PRO A 141 -8.36 -3.22 -5.34
C PRO A 141 -7.90 -4.65 -5.10
N GLY A 142 -8.42 -5.32 -4.07
CA GLY A 142 -8.09 -6.71 -3.79
C GLY A 142 -8.67 -7.71 -4.78
N GLN A 143 -9.72 -7.35 -5.53
CA GLN A 143 -10.30 -8.20 -6.58
C GLN A 143 -9.53 -8.06 -7.91
N ILE A 144 -8.93 -6.91 -8.16
CA ILE A 144 -8.16 -6.61 -9.37
C ILE A 144 -6.80 -7.33 -9.34
N VAL A 145 -6.17 -7.41 -8.17
CA VAL A 145 -4.91 -8.12 -7.95
C VAL A 145 -5.09 -9.64 -7.96
#